data_79ebe5001ca697b86e003233e50089e2
#
_entry.id   79ebe5001ca697b86e003233e50089e2
#
_cell.length_a   1.000
_cell.length_b   1.000
_cell.length_c   1.000
_cell.angle_alpha   90.00
_cell.angle_beta   90.00
_cell.angle_gamma   90.00
#
_symmetry.space_group_name_H-M   'P 1'
#
loop_
_entity.id
_entity.type
_entity.pdbx_description
1 polymer ?
#
loop_
_entity_poly.entity_id
_entity_poly.type
_entity_poly.pdbx_seq_one_letter_code
_entity_poly.pdbx_strand_id
1 'polypeptide(L)' 'MNNSLIEYSLQLSMLSILFSRHLLSEVEYKNIKIKLMKKYNISTDLYS' A
#
# COMPACT_ATOMS: atom_id res chain seq x y z
N MET A 1 15.01 -14.58 -0.45
CA MET A 1 13.67 -14.16 -0.08
C MET A 1 13.55 -12.66 -0.11
N ASN A 2 12.49 -12.15 -0.69
CA ASN A 2 12.34 -10.72 -0.84
C ASN A 2 11.54 -10.12 0.33
N ASN A 3 12.26 -9.52 1.27
CA ASN A 3 11.64 -8.90 2.44
C ASN A 3 10.81 -7.68 2.09
N SER A 4 11.13 -7.04 0.97
CA SER A 4 10.40 -5.86 0.54
C SER A 4 8.93 -6.16 0.27
N LEU A 5 8.65 -7.32 -0.30
CA LEU A 5 7.28 -7.72 -0.58
C LEU A 5 6.49 -7.95 0.70
N ILE A 6 7.13 -8.55 1.69
CA ILE A 6 6.51 -8.78 3.00
C ILE A 6 6.21 -7.43 3.68
N GLU A 7 7.19 -6.53 3.66
CA GLU A 7 7.01 -5.21 4.26
C GLU A 7 5.91 -4.42 3.57
N TYR A 8 5.88 -4.48 2.24
CA TYR A 8 4.84 -3.83 1.47
C TYR A 8 3.46 -4.36 1.87
N SER A 9 3.32 -5.67 1.96
CA SER A 9 2.06 -6.31 2.33
C SER A 9 1.60 -5.89 3.72
N LEU A 10 2.53 -5.84 4.67
CA LEU A 10 2.21 -5.43 6.04
C LEU A 10 1.75 -3.99 6.10
N GLN A 11 2.46 -3.11 5.42
CA GLN A 11 2.08 -1.70 5.40
C GLN A 11 0.76 -1.47 4.69
N LEU A 12 0.52 -2.22 3.63
CA LEU A 12 -0.74 -2.13 2.90
C LEU A 12 -1.90 -2.60 3.78
N SER A 13 -1.69 -3.64 4.57
CA SER A 13 -2.70 -4.11 5.52
C SER A 13 -3.02 -3.04 6.56
N MET A 14 -2.00 -2.40 7.11
CA MET A 14 -2.21 -1.32 8.07
C MET A 14 -2.98 -0.17 7.43
N LEU A 15 -2.63 0.17 6.21
CA LEU A 15 -3.30 1.22 5.48
C LEU A 15 -4.78 0.90 5.27
N SER A 16 -5.09 -0.35 4.93
CA SER A 16 -6.46 -0.81 4.78
C SER A 16 -7.24 -0.69 6.08
N ILE A 17 -6.63 -1.05 7.19
CA ILE A 17 -7.26 -0.95 8.50
C ILE A 17 -7.60 0.51 8.82
N LEU A 18 -6.65 1.40 8.61
CA LEU A 18 -6.87 2.83 8.85
C LEU A 18 -7.99 3.37 7.99
N PHE A 19 -8.02 2.96 6.75
CA PHE A 19 -9.07 3.39 5.82
C PHE A 19 -10.43 2.84 6.26
N SER A 20 -10.50 1.58 6.66
CA SER A 20 -11.75 0.95 7.10
C SER A 20 -12.31 1.61 8.35
N ARG A 21 -11.45 2.21 9.17
CA ARG A 21 -11.85 2.91 10.39
C ARG A 21 -12.11 4.38 10.18
N HIS A 22 -12.12 4.81 8.94
CA HIS A 22 -12.36 6.21 8.56
C HIS A 22 -11.31 7.17 9.10
N LEU A 23 -10.12 6.68 9.35
CA LEU A 23 -9.01 7.52 9.80
C LEU A 23 -8.24 8.14 8.64
N LEU A 24 -8.54 7.68 7.43
CA LEU A 24 -7.96 8.20 6.21
C LEU A 24 -9.08 8.44 5.20
N SER A 25 -8.97 9.52 4.45
CA SER A 25 -9.87 9.75 3.34
C SER A 25 -9.43 8.89 2.14
N GLU A 26 -10.31 8.79 1.14
CA GLU A 26 -10.02 8.03 -0.07
C GLU A 26 -8.79 8.58 -0.79
N VAL A 27 -8.66 9.91 -0.83
CA VAL A 27 -7.52 10.56 -1.48
C VAL A 27 -6.23 10.25 -0.72
N GLU A 28 -6.28 10.31 0.60
CA GLU A 28 -5.11 10.00 1.42
C GLU A 28 -4.70 8.55 1.26
N TYR A 29 -5.66 7.65 1.26
CA TYR A 29 -5.41 6.23 1.06
C TYR A 29 -4.69 5.99 -0.27
N LYS A 30 -5.21 6.55 -1.35
CA LYS A 30 -4.62 6.39 -2.67
C LYS A 30 -3.21 6.96 -2.74
N ASN A 31 -3.01 8.14 -2.16
CA ASN A 31 -1.71 8.80 -2.20
C ASN A 31 -0.66 7.99 -1.46
N ILE A 32 -1.01 7.48 -0.28
CA ILE A 32 -0.08 6.67 0.49
C ILE A 32 0.21 5.36 -0.23
N LYS A 33 -0.82 4.75 -0.81
CA LYS A 33 -0.64 3.51 -1.55
C LYS A 33 0.32 3.69 -2.71
N ILE A 34 0.17 4.78 -3.46
CA ILE A 34 1.06 5.07 -4.58
C ILE A 34 2.49 5.25 -4.10
N LYS A 35 2.68 5.94 -2.99
CA LYS A 35 4.01 6.13 -2.42
C LYS A 35 4.64 4.80 -1.99
N LEU A 36 3.85 3.92 -1.42
CA LEU A 36 4.32 2.60 -1.04
C LEU A 36 4.74 1.79 -2.26
N MET A 37 3.93 1.84 -3.29
CA MET A 37 4.27 1.13 -4.53
C MET A 37 5.58 1.62 -5.12
N LYS A 38 5.80 2.92 -5.12
CA LYS A 38 7.04 3.49 -5.62
C LYS A 38 8.22 3.12 -4.74
N LYS A 39 8.01 3.17 -3.44
CA LYS A 39 9.07 2.86 -2.47
C LYS A 39 9.57 1.42 -2.64
N TYR A 40 8.65 0.50 -2.85
CA TYR A 40 8.99 -0.92 -2.98
C TYR A 40 9.06 -1.39 -4.42
N ASN A 41 8.98 -0.45 -5.34
CA ASN A 41 9.13 -0.74 -6.76
C ASN A 41 8.10 -1.76 -7.25
N ILE A 42 6.85 -1.58 -6.79
CA ILE A 42 5.74 -2.46 -7.17
C ILE A 42 5.02 -1.85 -8.37
N SER A 43 4.74 -2.68 -9.37
CA SER A 43 3.99 -2.26 -10.53
C SER A 43 2.53 -2.65 -10.38
N THR A 44 1.62 -1.76 -10.75
CA THR A 44 0.19 -2.03 -10.66
C THR A 44 -0.31 -2.96 -11.74
N ASP A 45 0.43 -3.07 -12.81
CA ASP A 45 0.04 -3.92 -13.94
C ASP A 45 0.68 -5.30 -13.88
N LEU A 46 1.16 -5.66 -12.72
CA LEU A 46 1.88 -6.90 -12.50
C LEU A 46 1.07 -8.13 -12.88
N TYR A 47 -0.21 -8.06 -12.68
CA TYR A 47 -1.10 -9.20 -12.87
C TYR A 47 -1.89 -9.12 -14.15
N SER A 48 -1.49 -8.23 -14.97
CA SER A 48 -2.16 -8.09 -16.26
C SER A 48 -1.77 -9.20 -17.20
#